data_889a31b30f4bf3071bd446a3fa6dc64e
#
_entry.id   889a31b30f4bf3071bd446a3fa6dc64e
#
_cell.length_a   1.000
_cell.length_b   1.000
_cell.length_c   1.000
_cell.angle_alpha   90.00
_cell.angle_beta   90.00
_cell.angle_gamma   90.00
#
_symmetry.space_group_name_H-M   'P 1'
#
loop_
_entity.id
_entity.type
_entity.pdbx_description
1 polymer ?
#
loop_
_entity_poly.entity_id
_entity_poly.type
_entity_poly.pdbx_seq_one_letter_code
_entity_poly.pdbx_strand_id
1 'polypeptide(L)'
;MIELQSPANGETVSILTDIQKDFIRNRSFEKLRANDEELVDWLGLKQNMEGENSAPLPVEFKWTSDDKSRLNFVLQIATDRSFEHPVRRILARKQEASVFNLENGRQYFWRVFIEDTPPDDAEVRSFTTAMDIPRWIFIDGCTNVRDCGCWMTASGRRIKQGLLYRGSEFNRHHAVTPAGRYALVHDLHLKTDIDIRGKTEIHDGFVPPLDENGIKWVNITVEPYGEIDKPIWRKQYREYFTFLSNPDIYPAYCHCWGGADRTGTTSFLLGALLGMSDEDLILDYELTSCAIYGARKRNFKLFNDMLNVLDRYPGGSFAEKGTAYLKDIGVEDKTLDAIRSIFL
;
A
#
# COMPACT_ATOMS: atom_id res chain seq x y z
N MET A 1 -6.55 16.85 -34.97
CA MET A 1 -7.52 16.32 -33.98
C MET A 1 -6.77 15.35 -33.05
N ILE A 2 -7.13 15.29 -31.78
CA ILE A 2 -6.62 14.25 -30.87
C ILE A 2 -7.70 13.17 -30.76
N GLU A 3 -7.31 11.91 -30.95
CA GLU A 3 -8.19 10.75 -30.81
C GLU A 3 -7.69 9.89 -29.64
N LEU A 4 -8.53 9.72 -28.62
CA LEU A 4 -8.21 8.91 -27.45
C LEU A 4 -8.29 7.42 -27.82
N GLN A 5 -7.36 6.59 -27.32
CA GLN A 5 -7.29 5.16 -27.64
C GLN A 5 -7.48 4.27 -26.41
N SER A 6 -6.65 4.44 -25.39
CA SER A 6 -6.67 3.64 -24.15
C SER A 6 -6.55 4.53 -22.94
N PRO A 7 -7.28 4.23 -21.84
CA PRO A 7 -8.34 3.23 -21.69
C PRO A 7 -9.53 3.48 -22.62
N ALA A 8 -10.23 2.40 -23.06
CA ALA A 8 -11.48 2.55 -23.80
C ALA A 8 -12.56 3.19 -22.91
N ASN A 9 -13.52 3.87 -23.56
CA ASN A 9 -14.57 4.51 -22.78
C ASN A 9 -15.42 3.49 -22.01
N GLY A 10 -15.51 3.63 -20.68
CA GLY A 10 -16.21 2.72 -19.78
C GLY A 10 -15.42 1.44 -19.42
N GLU A 11 -14.17 1.33 -19.83
CA GLU A 11 -13.32 0.16 -19.53
C GLU A 11 -13.09 -0.02 -18.04
N THR A 12 -12.99 -1.29 -17.60
CA THR A 12 -12.48 -1.64 -16.27
C THR A 12 -11.04 -2.12 -16.36
N VAL A 13 -10.12 -1.41 -15.70
CA VAL A 13 -8.68 -1.65 -15.78
C VAL A 13 -8.18 -2.26 -14.47
N SER A 14 -7.59 -3.46 -14.52
CA SER A 14 -6.88 -4.07 -13.40
C SER A 14 -5.44 -3.58 -13.35
N ILE A 15 -4.96 -3.26 -12.14
CA ILE A 15 -3.57 -2.85 -11.91
C ILE A 15 -2.69 -4.00 -11.38
N LEU A 16 -3.26 -5.21 -11.19
CA LEU A 16 -2.50 -6.38 -10.76
C LEU A 16 -1.81 -7.05 -11.94
N THR A 17 -0.57 -7.47 -11.73
CA THR A 17 0.14 -8.38 -12.63
C THR A 17 -0.52 -9.77 -12.61
N ASP A 18 -0.25 -10.59 -13.61
CA ASP A 18 -0.81 -11.96 -13.64
C ASP A 18 -0.27 -12.80 -12.48
N ILE A 19 1.00 -12.62 -12.10
CA ILE A 19 1.60 -13.28 -10.93
C ILE A 19 0.84 -12.88 -9.64
N GLN A 20 0.56 -11.60 -9.45
CA GLN A 20 -0.20 -11.13 -8.30
C GLN A 20 -1.63 -11.69 -8.28
N LYS A 21 -2.31 -11.72 -9.44
CA LYS A 21 -3.66 -12.31 -9.57
C LYS A 21 -3.66 -13.78 -9.20
N ASP A 22 -2.70 -14.54 -9.71
CA ASP A 22 -2.60 -15.96 -9.44
C ASP A 22 -2.28 -16.23 -7.97
N PHE A 23 -1.37 -15.44 -7.38
CA PHE A 23 -1.05 -15.51 -5.95
C PHE A 23 -2.30 -15.26 -5.08
N ILE A 24 -3.10 -14.25 -5.38
CA ILE A 24 -4.28 -13.87 -4.62
C ILE A 24 -5.43 -14.87 -4.81
N ARG A 25 -5.67 -15.34 -6.05
CA ARG A 25 -6.77 -16.27 -6.37
C ARG A 25 -6.54 -17.66 -5.83
N ASN A 26 -5.30 -18.12 -5.86
CA ASN A 26 -4.94 -19.46 -5.43
C ASN A 26 -4.77 -19.52 -3.91
N ARG A 27 -5.86 -19.30 -3.18
CA ARG A 27 -5.87 -19.43 -1.71
C ARG A 27 -5.57 -20.87 -1.24
N SER A 28 -5.50 -21.84 -2.13
CA SER A 28 -5.07 -23.22 -1.86
C SER A 28 -3.55 -23.41 -1.99
N PHE A 29 -2.78 -22.41 -1.62
CA PHE A 29 -1.32 -22.43 -1.60
C PHE A 29 -0.68 -23.48 -0.69
N GLU A 30 -1.44 -24.31 -0.01
CA GLU A 30 -0.89 -25.26 0.97
C GLU A 30 0.24 -26.10 0.39
N LYS A 31 0.18 -26.47 -0.89
CA LYS A 31 1.28 -27.21 -1.55
C LYS A 31 2.50 -26.34 -1.85
N LEU A 32 2.30 -25.13 -2.38
CA LEU A 32 3.40 -24.19 -2.68
C LEU A 32 3.96 -23.57 -1.39
N ARG A 33 3.11 -23.39 -0.37
CA ARG A 33 3.51 -22.89 0.95
C ARG A 33 4.33 -23.86 1.78
N ALA A 34 4.22 -25.15 1.49
CA ALA A 34 5.02 -26.19 2.16
C ALA A 34 6.45 -26.25 1.64
N ASN A 35 6.71 -25.75 0.42
CA ASN A 35 8.00 -25.80 -0.25
C ASN A 35 8.46 -24.39 -0.67
N ASP A 36 9.51 -23.89 -0.01
CA ASP A 36 10.08 -22.57 -0.30
C ASP A 36 10.64 -22.46 -1.71
N GLU A 37 11.23 -23.53 -2.23
CA GLU A 37 11.83 -23.55 -3.57
C GLU A 37 10.75 -23.43 -4.64
N GLU A 38 9.65 -24.18 -4.52
CA GLU A 38 8.53 -24.09 -5.46
C GLU A 38 7.87 -22.69 -5.46
N LEU A 39 7.74 -22.06 -4.28
CA LEU A 39 7.20 -20.70 -4.21
C LEU A 39 8.13 -19.68 -4.86
N VAL A 40 9.43 -19.82 -4.63
CA VAL A 40 10.45 -18.96 -5.24
C VAL A 40 10.44 -19.12 -6.76
N ASP A 41 10.41 -20.35 -7.26
CA ASP A 41 10.34 -20.64 -8.70
C ASP A 41 9.04 -20.12 -9.32
N TRP A 42 7.91 -20.33 -8.66
CA TRP A 42 6.61 -19.89 -9.14
C TRP A 42 6.49 -18.36 -9.24
N LEU A 43 7.04 -17.63 -8.25
CA LEU A 43 7.08 -16.16 -8.27
C LEU A 43 8.15 -15.60 -9.20
N GLY A 44 9.04 -16.44 -9.76
CA GLY A 44 10.18 -16.01 -10.54
C GLY A 44 11.23 -15.26 -9.73
N LEU A 45 11.22 -15.42 -8.40
CA LEU A 45 12.17 -14.83 -7.48
C LEU A 45 13.46 -15.64 -7.53
N LYS A 46 14.38 -15.27 -8.39
CA LYS A 46 15.73 -15.83 -8.38
C LYS A 46 16.47 -15.39 -7.11
N GLN A 47 17.37 -16.22 -6.61
CA GLN A 47 18.17 -16.02 -5.39
C GLN A 47 18.95 -14.68 -5.34
N ASN A 48 18.97 -13.90 -6.43
CA ASN A 48 19.76 -12.68 -6.59
C ASN A 48 18.92 -11.39 -6.66
N MET A 49 17.76 -11.32 -6.01
CA MET A 49 16.90 -10.12 -5.99
C MET A 49 16.33 -9.69 -7.37
N GLU A 50 16.44 -10.52 -8.38
CA GLU A 50 15.88 -10.28 -9.71
C GLU A 50 14.42 -10.76 -9.76
N GLY A 51 13.48 -10.05 -9.20
CA GLY A 51 12.09 -10.49 -9.27
C GLY A 51 11.19 -9.74 -8.31
N GLU A 52 11.26 -8.42 -8.34
CA GLU A 52 10.28 -7.59 -7.65
C GLU A 52 8.90 -7.76 -8.29
N ASN A 53 7.98 -8.42 -7.58
CA ASN A 53 6.60 -8.65 -7.99
C ASN A 53 5.59 -7.89 -7.13
N SER A 54 6.05 -6.99 -6.24
CA SER A 54 5.17 -6.18 -5.41
C SER A 54 4.79 -4.84 -6.05
N ALA A 55 5.26 -4.56 -7.26
CA ALA A 55 4.87 -3.37 -8.01
C ALA A 55 3.58 -3.62 -8.82
N PRO A 56 2.61 -2.70 -8.83
CA PRO A 56 1.42 -2.79 -9.67
C PRO A 56 1.74 -2.47 -11.13
N LEU A 57 0.81 -2.82 -12.02
CA LEU A 57 0.80 -2.27 -13.37
C LEU A 57 0.30 -0.82 -13.34
N PRO A 58 0.82 0.05 -14.21
CA PRO A 58 0.22 1.36 -14.43
C PRO A 58 -1.07 1.25 -15.25
N VAL A 59 -1.92 2.26 -15.14
CA VAL A 59 -2.94 2.49 -16.17
C VAL A 59 -2.27 3.17 -17.36
N GLU A 60 -2.36 2.52 -18.54
CA GLU A 60 -1.74 2.99 -19.76
C GLU A 60 -2.70 3.89 -20.55
N PHE A 61 -2.34 5.16 -20.71
CA PHE A 61 -3.05 6.12 -21.53
C PHE A 61 -2.39 6.24 -22.89
N LYS A 62 -3.19 6.12 -23.95
CA LYS A 62 -2.72 6.26 -25.34
C LYS A 62 -3.70 7.09 -26.15
N TRP A 63 -3.16 7.88 -27.06
CA TRP A 63 -3.90 8.71 -28.01
C TRP A 63 -3.12 8.91 -29.31
N THR A 64 -3.77 9.40 -30.34
CA THR A 64 -3.12 9.85 -31.57
C THR A 64 -3.40 11.30 -31.82
N SER A 65 -2.55 11.97 -32.59
CA SER A 65 -2.72 13.34 -33.02
C SER A 65 -2.33 13.46 -34.49
N ASP A 66 -3.19 14.12 -35.28
CA ASP A 66 -2.92 14.41 -36.70
C ASP A 66 -1.75 15.40 -36.87
N ASP A 67 -1.55 16.25 -35.86
CA ASP A 67 -0.50 17.27 -35.88
C ASP A 67 0.80 16.71 -35.29
N LYS A 68 1.67 16.21 -36.17
CA LYS A 68 2.99 15.67 -35.81
C LYS A 68 4.00 16.74 -35.37
N SER A 69 3.72 18.01 -35.57
CA SER A 69 4.60 19.12 -35.13
C SER A 69 4.45 19.47 -33.67
N ARG A 70 3.35 19.05 -33.04
CA ARG A 70 3.04 19.33 -31.62
C ARG A 70 3.51 18.17 -30.74
N LEU A 71 4.37 18.49 -29.79
CA LEU A 71 5.02 17.52 -28.93
C LEU A 71 4.60 17.60 -27.46
N ASN A 72 3.80 18.61 -27.09
CA ASN A 72 3.39 18.82 -25.71
C ASN A 72 1.89 18.60 -25.56
N PHE A 73 1.55 17.51 -24.88
CA PHE A 73 0.18 17.15 -24.54
C PHE A 73 -0.02 17.26 -23.05
N VAL A 74 -1.23 17.63 -22.63
CA VAL A 74 -1.65 17.57 -21.24
C VAL A 74 -2.68 16.49 -21.09
N LEU A 75 -2.33 15.42 -20.34
CA LEU A 75 -3.28 14.43 -19.84
C LEU A 75 -3.84 14.92 -18.51
N GLN A 76 -5.15 14.98 -18.39
CA GLN A 76 -5.85 15.19 -17.13
C GLN A 76 -6.71 13.99 -16.78
N ILE A 77 -6.68 13.61 -15.49
CA ILE A 77 -7.50 12.55 -14.90
C ILE A 77 -8.23 13.16 -13.71
N ALA A 78 -9.54 12.98 -13.62
CA ALA A 78 -10.37 13.49 -12.54
C ALA A 78 -11.38 12.43 -12.07
N THR A 79 -11.93 12.62 -10.89
CA THR A 79 -13.04 11.82 -10.37
C THR A 79 -14.41 12.35 -10.76
N ASP A 80 -14.45 13.52 -11.38
CA ASP A 80 -15.64 14.15 -11.92
C ASP A 80 -15.40 14.65 -13.36
N ARG A 81 -16.49 14.83 -14.11
CA ARG A 81 -16.44 15.21 -15.54
C ARG A 81 -16.12 16.69 -15.76
N SER A 82 -16.17 17.51 -14.72
CA SER A 82 -15.88 18.96 -14.83
C SER A 82 -14.38 19.25 -14.86
N PHE A 83 -13.56 18.33 -14.32
CA PHE A 83 -12.10 18.50 -14.15
C PHE A 83 -11.73 19.75 -13.32
N GLU A 84 -12.60 20.17 -12.41
CA GLU A 84 -12.32 21.30 -11.52
C GLU A 84 -11.11 21.03 -10.63
N HIS A 85 -11.01 19.77 -10.14
CA HIS A 85 -9.91 19.29 -9.30
C HIS A 85 -9.34 17.99 -9.85
N PRO A 86 -8.53 18.02 -10.92
CA PRO A 86 -7.97 16.82 -11.48
C PRO A 86 -7.02 16.12 -10.49
N VAL A 87 -7.18 14.81 -10.33
CA VAL A 87 -6.29 13.99 -9.47
C VAL A 87 -4.93 13.81 -10.08
N ARG A 88 -4.80 13.97 -11.43
CA ARG A 88 -3.53 13.96 -12.16
C ARG A 88 -3.58 14.98 -13.27
N ARG A 89 -2.47 15.70 -13.43
CA ARG A 89 -2.18 16.55 -14.57
C ARG A 89 -0.74 16.30 -15.02
N ILE A 90 -0.60 15.68 -16.18
CA ILE A 90 0.69 15.19 -16.70
C ILE A 90 1.01 15.86 -18.02
N LEU A 91 2.20 16.46 -18.12
CA LEU A 91 2.74 16.97 -19.37
C LEU A 91 3.45 15.81 -20.09
N ALA A 92 2.90 15.38 -21.22
CA ALA A 92 3.43 14.26 -22.00
C ALA A 92 4.04 14.78 -23.31
N ARG A 93 5.25 14.32 -23.60
CA ARG A 93 5.94 14.59 -24.86
C ARG A 93 5.73 13.50 -25.92
N LYS A 94 5.16 12.38 -25.51
CA LYS A 94 4.74 11.27 -26.36
C LYS A 94 3.21 11.20 -26.36
N GLN A 95 2.67 10.43 -27.29
CA GLN A 95 1.22 10.16 -27.38
C GLN A 95 0.81 9.00 -26.45
N GLU A 96 1.46 8.91 -25.31
CA GLU A 96 1.22 7.92 -24.28
C GLU A 96 1.66 8.43 -22.91
N ALA A 97 1.05 7.88 -21.84
CA ALA A 97 1.46 8.11 -20.46
C ALA A 97 1.06 6.90 -19.60
N SER A 98 1.95 6.52 -18.67
CA SER A 98 1.71 5.47 -17.68
C SER A 98 1.43 6.11 -16.33
N VAL A 99 0.30 5.77 -15.70
CA VAL A 99 -0.14 6.39 -14.44
C VAL A 99 -0.30 5.34 -13.37
N PHE A 100 0.47 5.47 -12.30
CA PHE A 100 0.43 4.63 -11.11
C PHE A 100 -0.45 5.23 -10.01
N ASN A 101 -0.70 4.45 -8.98
CA ASN A 101 -1.22 4.86 -7.68
C ASN A 101 -2.66 5.43 -7.70
N LEU A 102 -3.44 5.14 -8.72
CA LEU A 102 -4.86 5.42 -8.69
C LEU A 102 -5.58 4.54 -7.64
N GLU A 103 -6.69 5.03 -7.10
CA GLU A 103 -7.49 4.24 -6.14
C GLU A 103 -8.20 3.08 -6.84
N ASN A 104 -8.34 1.95 -6.16
CA ASN A 104 -9.05 0.78 -6.67
C ASN A 104 -10.57 0.95 -6.59
N GLY A 105 -11.28 0.38 -7.56
CA GLY A 105 -12.74 0.40 -7.60
C GLY A 105 -13.33 1.79 -7.83
N ARG A 106 -12.58 2.71 -8.39
CA ARG A 106 -13.01 4.10 -8.59
C ARG A 106 -13.17 4.43 -10.06
N GLN A 107 -14.26 5.14 -10.39
CA GLN A 107 -14.45 5.70 -11.71
C GLN A 107 -13.63 6.98 -11.86
N TYR A 108 -12.97 7.10 -13.01
CA TYR A 108 -12.23 8.27 -13.42
C TYR A 108 -12.70 8.74 -14.79
N PHE A 109 -12.57 10.06 -15.03
CA PHE A 109 -12.68 10.70 -16.32
C PHE A 109 -11.31 11.16 -16.77
N TRP A 110 -11.06 11.11 -18.06
CA TRP A 110 -9.78 11.56 -18.59
C TRP A 110 -9.95 12.24 -19.94
N ARG A 111 -9.06 13.16 -20.20
CA ARG A 111 -8.98 13.91 -21.47
C ARG A 111 -7.54 14.24 -21.79
N VAL A 112 -7.27 14.49 -23.08
CA VAL A 112 -5.99 14.97 -23.57
C VAL A 112 -6.21 16.20 -24.44
N PHE A 113 -5.39 17.20 -24.25
CA PHE A 113 -5.39 18.41 -25.07
C PHE A 113 -3.94 18.89 -25.26
N ILE A 114 -3.76 19.83 -26.20
CA ILE A 114 -2.44 20.42 -26.46
C ILE A 114 -2.15 21.47 -25.40
N GLU A 115 -0.94 21.48 -24.87
CA GLU A 115 -0.49 22.52 -23.95
C GLU A 115 -0.77 23.91 -24.53
N ASP A 116 -1.13 24.84 -23.69
CA ASP A 116 -1.51 26.24 -24.05
C ASP A 116 -2.78 26.37 -24.92
N THR A 117 -3.57 25.29 -25.06
CA THR A 117 -4.91 25.38 -25.67
C THR A 117 -6.02 25.18 -24.66
N PRO A 118 -7.20 25.82 -24.83
CA PRO A 118 -8.34 25.52 -23.97
C PRO A 118 -8.75 24.04 -24.07
N PRO A 119 -9.10 23.41 -22.95
CA PRO A 119 -9.50 22.00 -22.95
C PRO A 119 -11.00 21.79 -23.27
N ASP A 120 -11.75 22.84 -23.58
CA ASP A 120 -13.21 22.84 -23.64
C ASP A 120 -13.79 21.91 -24.71
N ASP A 121 -13.08 21.74 -25.83
CA ASP A 121 -13.46 20.86 -26.93
C ASP A 121 -12.77 19.49 -26.88
N ALA A 122 -12.03 19.18 -25.79
CA ALA A 122 -11.34 17.91 -25.68
C ALA A 122 -12.32 16.75 -25.47
N GLU A 123 -12.12 15.64 -26.22
CA GLU A 123 -12.86 14.40 -25.96
C GLU A 123 -12.64 13.95 -24.51
N VAL A 124 -13.73 13.58 -23.83
CA VAL A 124 -13.69 13.04 -22.45
C VAL A 124 -14.17 11.61 -22.46
N ARG A 125 -13.32 10.71 -21.99
CA ARG A 125 -13.65 9.30 -21.73
C ARG A 125 -13.67 9.02 -20.23
N SER A 126 -14.29 7.90 -19.86
CA SER A 126 -14.26 7.37 -18.50
C SER A 126 -13.65 5.97 -18.49
N PHE A 127 -13.10 5.56 -17.36
CA PHE A 127 -12.72 4.20 -17.04
C PHE A 127 -12.92 3.95 -15.55
N THR A 128 -12.90 2.69 -15.13
CA THR A 128 -12.97 2.31 -13.72
C THR A 128 -11.78 1.43 -13.40
N THR A 129 -11.06 1.71 -12.32
CA THR A 129 -10.06 0.77 -11.81
C THR A 129 -10.76 -0.42 -11.19
N ALA A 130 -10.26 -1.64 -11.43
CA ALA A 130 -10.80 -2.84 -10.77
C ALA A 130 -10.69 -2.74 -9.25
N MET A 131 -11.63 -3.38 -8.54
CA MET A 131 -11.54 -3.50 -7.07
C MET A 131 -10.63 -4.68 -6.70
N ASP A 132 -9.38 -4.56 -7.12
CA ASP A 132 -8.34 -5.53 -6.82
C ASP A 132 -7.86 -5.39 -5.36
N ILE A 133 -7.53 -6.49 -4.70
CA ILE A 133 -7.01 -6.52 -3.33
C ILE A 133 -5.72 -7.35 -3.33
N PRO A 134 -4.64 -6.83 -2.71
CA PRO A 134 -4.46 -5.52 -2.12
C PRO A 134 -4.34 -4.40 -3.16
N ARG A 135 -4.43 -3.16 -2.73
CA ARG A 135 -3.99 -2.04 -3.56
C ARG A 135 -2.48 -1.91 -3.45
N TRP A 136 -1.77 -2.43 -4.44
CA TRP A 136 -0.34 -2.22 -4.56
C TRP A 136 -0.04 -0.77 -4.96
N ILE A 137 1.07 -0.26 -4.45
CA ILE A 137 1.53 1.11 -4.68
C ILE A 137 2.92 1.06 -5.30
N PHE A 138 3.16 1.85 -6.33
CA PHE A 138 4.47 2.01 -6.93
C PHE A 138 5.18 3.25 -6.36
N ILE A 139 6.31 3.04 -5.72
CA ILE A 139 7.23 4.07 -5.26
C ILE A 139 8.61 3.66 -5.71
N ASP A 140 9.16 4.40 -6.67
CA ASP A 140 10.48 4.09 -7.22
C ASP A 140 11.56 4.15 -6.13
N GLY A 141 12.36 3.08 -6.04
CA GLY A 141 13.35 2.85 -4.99
C GLY A 141 12.82 2.13 -3.74
N CYS A 142 11.53 1.83 -3.67
CA CYS A 142 10.92 1.10 -2.55
C CYS A 142 10.33 -0.24 -3.02
N THR A 143 10.16 -1.17 -2.08
CA THR A 143 9.57 -2.49 -2.33
C THR A 143 8.50 -2.81 -1.29
N ASN A 144 7.67 -3.83 -1.56
CA ASN A 144 6.64 -4.32 -0.64
C ASN A 144 5.60 -3.25 -0.27
N VAL A 145 5.38 -2.27 -1.18
CA VAL A 145 4.53 -1.12 -0.88
C VAL A 145 3.08 -1.40 -1.24
N ARG A 146 2.18 -1.25 -0.28
CA ARG A 146 0.75 -1.38 -0.47
C ARG A 146 -0.07 -0.55 0.52
N ASP A 147 -1.31 -0.32 0.17
CA ASP A 147 -2.30 0.31 1.04
C ASP A 147 -2.81 -0.71 2.08
N CYS A 148 -2.94 -0.31 3.32
CA CYS A 148 -3.58 -1.10 4.36
C CYS A 148 -5.11 -1.14 4.21
N GLY A 149 -5.67 -0.34 3.32
CA GLY A 149 -7.09 -0.32 2.96
C GLY A 149 -7.49 -1.33 1.88
N CYS A 150 -8.66 -1.14 1.31
CA CYS A 150 -9.34 -1.99 0.33
C CYS A 150 -9.89 -3.33 0.86
N TRP A 151 -9.35 -3.89 1.91
CA TRP A 151 -9.80 -5.15 2.51
C TRP A 151 -11.24 -5.09 2.98
N MET A 152 -11.92 -6.25 2.95
CA MET A 152 -13.26 -6.38 3.51
C MET A 152 -13.18 -6.85 4.96
N THR A 153 -13.99 -6.25 5.81
CA THR A 153 -14.21 -6.78 7.16
C THR A 153 -15.18 -7.97 7.12
N ALA A 154 -15.15 -8.81 8.14
CA ALA A 154 -16.13 -9.90 8.29
C ALA A 154 -17.59 -9.41 8.34
N SER A 155 -17.82 -8.14 8.73
CA SER A 155 -19.14 -7.50 8.72
C SER A 155 -19.55 -6.93 7.35
N GLY A 156 -18.74 -7.11 6.29
CA GLY A 156 -19.02 -6.62 4.96
C GLY A 156 -18.73 -5.14 4.73
N ARG A 157 -18.06 -4.46 5.65
CA ARG A 157 -17.58 -3.08 5.46
C ARG A 157 -16.21 -3.11 4.78
N ARG A 158 -15.95 -2.15 3.93
CA ARG A 158 -14.63 -1.99 3.28
C ARG A 158 -13.77 -1.02 4.08
N ILE A 159 -12.53 -1.41 4.33
CA ILE A 159 -11.52 -0.53 4.93
C ILE A 159 -11.15 0.54 3.91
N LYS A 160 -11.23 1.81 4.33
CA LYS A 160 -10.91 2.96 3.46
C LYS A 160 -9.48 2.88 2.99
N GLN A 161 -9.28 3.12 1.70
CA GLN A 161 -7.95 3.22 1.09
C GLN A 161 -7.42 4.67 1.15
N GLY A 162 -6.11 4.83 0.93
CA GLY A 162 -5.49 6.14 0.88
C GLY A 162 -5.16 6.75 2.23
N LEU A 163 -5.30 5.99 3.33
CA LEU A 163 -5.02 6.49 4.68
C LEU A 163 -3.66 6.02 5.19
N LEU A 164 -3.41 4.73 5.23
CA LEU A 164 -2.17 4.17 5.72
C LEU A 164 -1.56 3.26 4.65
N TYR A 165 -0.35 3.59 4.26
CA TYR A 165 0.49 2.79 3.39
C TYR A 165 1.54 2.05 4.22
N ARG A 166 2.00 0.91 3.71
CA ARG A 166 3.09 0.15 4.31
C ARG A 166 4.11 -0.26 3.26
N GLY A 167 5.38 -0.41 3.66
CA GLY A 167 6.42 -0.84 2.74
C GLY A 167 7.82 -0.81 3.35
N SER A 168 8.84 -0.83 2.47
CA SER A 168 10.24 -0.72 2.87
C SER A 168 10.62 0.69 3.31
N GLU A 169 11.80 0.82 3.92
CA GLU A 169 12.41 2.10 4.28
C GLU A 169 12.76 2.96 3.06
N PHE A 170 13.11 4.23 3.30
CA PHE A 170 13.37 5.21 2.26
C PHE A 170 14.84 5.57 2.05
N ASN A 171 15.76 5.15 2.91
CA ASN A 171 17.05 5.82 3.02
C ASN A 171 18.26 4.95 3.38
N ARG A 172 18.18 3.64 3.27
CA ARG A 172 19.32 2.77 3.61
C ARG A 172 19.51 1.65 2.58
N HIS A 173 18.89 0.49 2.79
CA HIS A 173 18.94 -0.63 1.84
C HIS A 173 18.00 -0.37 0.66
N HIS A 174 16.92 0.36 0.93
CA HIS A 174 16.05 0.93 -0.08
C HIS A 174 16.16 2.45 0.02
N ALA A 175 16.41 3.06 -1.11
CA ALA A 175 16.55 4.50 -1.20
C ALA A 175 15.51 5.05 -2.18
N VAL A 176 14.56 5.81 -1.63
CA VAL A 176 13.56 6.48 -2.46
C VAL A 176 14.25 7.40 -3.48
N THR A 177 13.91 7.23 -4.75
CA THR A 177 14.41 8.09 -5.82
C THR A 177 13.66 9.43 -5.87
N PRO A 178 14.12 10.41 -6.66
CA PRO A 178 13.34 11.64 -6.89
C PRO A 178 11.94 11.36 -7.44
N ALA A 179 11.77 10.36 -8.31
CA ALA A 179 10.46 9.95 -8.83
C ALA A 179 9.57 9.32 -7.73
N GLY A 180 10.15 8.45 -6.90
CA GLY A 180 9.43 7.88 -5.75
C GLY A 180 9.03 8.96 -4.73
N ARG A 181 9.90 9.93 -4.47
CA ARG A 181 9.60 11.10 -3.62
C ARG A 181 8.45 11.93 -4.20
N TYR A 182 8.46 12.16 -5.51
CA TYR A 182 7.35 12.84 -6.20
C TYR A 182 6.03 12.09 -5.98
N ALA A 183 6.02 10.77 -6.13
CA ALA A 183 4.82 9.95 -5.91
C ALA A 183 4.30 10.05 -4.45
N LEU A 184 5.20 9.99 -3.45
CA LEU A 184 4.82 10.15 -2.04
C LEU A 184 4.15 11.50 -1.76
N VAL A 185 4.71 12.57 -2.31
CA VAL A 185 4.23 13.94 -2.05
C VAL A 185 2.98 14.28 -2.86
N HIS A 186 3.00 14.00 -4.17
CA HIS A 186 1.99 14.51 -5.11
C HIS A 186 0.91 13.49 -5.48
N ASP A 187 1.24 12.19 -5.49
CA ASP A 187 0.25 11.16 -5.81
C ASP A 187 -0.47 10.64 -4.58
N LEU A 188 0.27 10.45 -3.48
CA LEU A 188 -0.24 9.90 -2.23
C LEU A 188 -0.53 10.96 -1.17
N HIS A 189 -0.10 12.20 -1.39
CA HIS A 189 -0.28 13.33 -0.47
C HIS A 189 0.15 13.03 0.97
N LEU A 190 1.28 12.34 1.11
CA LEU A 190 1.78 11.83 2.39
C LEU A 190 1.99 12.99 3.38
N LYS A 191 1.54 12.81 4.62
CA LYS A 191 1.75 13.76 5.72
C LYS A 191 2.71 13.24 6.77
N THR A 192 2.75 11.93 6.99
CA THR A 192 3.51 11.33 8.08
C THR A 192 4.28 10.09 7.61
N ASP A 193 5.56 10.07 7.96
CA ASP A 193 6.47 8.93 7.85
C ASP A 193 6.60 8.29 9.23
N ILE A 194 6.05 7.08 9.41
CA ILE A 194 6.06 6.33 10.68
C ILE A 194 7.16 5.27 10.60
N ASP A 195 8.32 5.59 11.12
CA ASP A 195 9.48 4.72 11.18
C ASP A 195 9.44 3.86 12.44
N ILE A 196 9.24 2.55 12.27
CA ILE A 196 9.18 1.61 13.39
C ILE A 196 10.48 0.83 13.62
N ARG A 197 11.60 1.29 13.03
CA ARG A 197 12.93 0.71 13.21
C ARG A 197 13.49 1.03 14.60
N GLY A 198 14.44 0.18 15.03
CA GLY A 198 15.18 0.39 16.26
C GLY A 198 16.18 1.56 16.17
N LYS A 199 16.50 2.14 17.31
CA LYS A 199 17.46 3.27 17.39
C LYS A 199 18.84 2.93 16.85
N THR A 200 19.27 1.69 16.92
CA THR A 200 20.55 1.21 16.36
C THR A 200 20.56 1.14 14.84
N GLU A 201 19.38 1.12 14.22
CA GLU A 201 19.21 1.17 12.76
C GLU A 201 19.12 2.61 12.26
N ILE A 202 18.76 3.53 13.16
CA ILE A 202 18.70 4.98 12.92
C ILE A 202 19.96 5.57 13.55
N HIS A 203 21.01 5.75 12.75
CA HIS A 203 22.32 6.21 13.21
C HIS A 203 22.33 7.69 13.61
N ASP A 204 23.34 8.10 14.39
CA ASP A 204 23.56 9.50 14.72
C ASP A 204 23.72 10.34 13.43
N GLY A 205 23.09 11.50 13.40
CA GLY A 205 23.06 12.37 12.22
C GLY A 205 22.04 11.97 11.16
N PHE A 206 21.12 11.05 11.49
CA PHE A 206 20.01 10.71 10.60
C PHE A 206 19.17 11.95 10.27
N VAL A 207 18.95 12.18 8.99
CA VAL A 207 18.04 13.20 8.47
C VAL A 207 16.86 12.46 7.83
N PRO A 208 15.62 12.73 8.25
CA PRO A 208 14.46 12.12 7.63
C PRO A 208 14.42 12.44 6.13
N PRO A 209 14.29 11.42 5.26
CA PRO A 209 14.46 11.61 3.82
C PRO A 209 13.39 12.47 3.16
N LEU A 210 12.27 12.72 3.85
CA LEU A 210 11.13 13.49 3.35
C LEU A 210 10.89 14.80 4.14
N ASP A 211 11.78 15.17 5.05
CA ASP A 211 11.66 16.36 5.92
C ASP A 211 11.53 17.66 5.11
N GLU A 212 12.36 17.82 4.08
CA GLU A 212 12.31 18.99 3.18
C GLU A 212 10.98 19.15 2.42
N ASN A 213 10.16 18.10 2.36
CA ASN A 213 8.83 18.11 1.77
C ASN A 213 7.72 18.42 2.78
N GLY A 214 8.06 18.71 4.02
CA GLY A 214 7.11 18.96 5.12
C GLY A 214 6.40 17.71 5.63
N ILE A 215 6.89 16.51 5.30
CA ILE A 215 6.36 15.23 5.79
C ILE A 215 6.96 14.97 7.17
N LYS A 216 6.08 14.85 8.16
CA LYS A 216 6.49 14.65 9.55
C LYS A 216 7.03 13.23 9.76
N TRP A 217 8.30 13.12 10.15
CA TRP A 217 8.87 11.86 10.58
C TRP A 217 8.59 11.60 12.07
N VAL A 218 8.18 10.37 12.39
CA VAL A 218 7.93 9.91 13.76
C VAL A 218 8.54 8.52 13.93
N ASN A 219 9.36 8.31 14.96
CA ASN A 219 9.91 7.00 15.28
C ASN A 219 9.21 6.39 16.50
N ILE A 220 8.60 5.22 16.30
CA ILE A 220 8.01 4.40 17.36
C ILE A 220 8.56 2.98 17.20
N THR A 221 9.65 2.67 17.86
CA THR A 221 10.33 1.37 17.74
C THR A 221 9.46 0.24 18.24
N VAL A 222 9.25 -0.80 17.41
CA VAL A 222 8.60 -2.06 17.80
C VAL A 222 9.42 -3.26 17.35
N GLU A 223 9.20 -4.42 17.97
CA GLU A 223 9.75 -5.69 17.51
C GLU A 223 8.63 -6.65 17.09
N PRO A 224 8.88 -7.52 16.10
CA PRO A 224 7.84 -8.31 15.45
C PRO A 224 7.49 -9.61 16.19
N TYR A 225 6.43 -10.24 15.71
CA TYR A 225 6.07 -11.63 16.02
C TYR A 225 5.81 -11.88 17.51
N GLY A 226 6.39 -12.93 18.09
CA GLY A 226 6.25 -13.28 19.51
C GLY A 226 6.78 -12.23 20.49
N GLU A 227 7.58 -11.28 19.99
CA GLU A 227 8.09 -10.17 20.79
C GLU A 227 6.97 -9.24 21.31
N ILE A 228 5.80 -9.22 20.66
CA ILE A 228 4.63 -8.44 21.10
C ILE A 228 4.22 -8.73 22.55
N ASP A 229 4.59 -9.90 23.10
CA ASP A 229 4.27 -10.29 24.46
C ASP A 229 5.20 -9.69 25.52
N LYS A 230 6.37 -9.23 25.15
CA LYS A 230 7.34 -8.68 26.10
C LYS A 230 6.90 -7.31 26.63
N PRO A 231 7.03 -7.04 27.95
CA PRO A 231 6.54 -5.79 28.56
C PRO A 231 7.00 -4.50 27.88
N ILE A 232 8.27 -4.49 27.41
CA ILE A 232 8.81 -3.32 26.71
C ILE A 232 8.08 -3.07 25.38
N TRP A 233 7.81 -4.14 24.61
CA TRP A 233 7.16 -4.02 23.29
C TRP A 233 5.65 -3.83 23.43
N ARG A 234 5.00 -4.40 24.42
CA ARG A 234 3.60 -4.10 24.78
C ARG A 234 3.38 -2.59 24.97
N LYS A 235 4.32 -1.90 25.66
CA LYS A 235 4.27 -0.45 25.82
C LYS A 235 4.40 0.27 24.47
N GLN A 236 5.32 -0.16 23.62
CA GLN A 236 5.56 0.46 22.30
C GLN A 236 4.38 0.23 21.33
N TYR A 237 3.78 -0.96 21.33
CA TYR A 237 2.57 -1.22 20.55
C TYR A 237 1.38 -0.37 21.04
N ARG A 238 1.23 -0.17 22.33
CA ARG A 238 0.23 0.77 22.86
C ARG A 238 0.47 2.20 22.37
N GLU A 239 1.71 2.66 22.39
CA GLU A 239 2.09 3.99 21.87
C GLU A 239 1.78 4.10 20.37
N TYR A 240 2.14 3.10 19.57
CA TYR A 240 1.86 3.02 18.14
C TYR A 240 0.35 3.11 17.84
N PHE A 241 -0.47 2.30 18.50
CA PHE A 241 -1.93 2.34 18.29
C PHE A 241 -2.55 3.64 18.81
N THR A 242 -2.03 4.21 19.89
CA THR A 242 -2.46 5.53 20.35
C THR A 242 -2.12 6.61 19.30
N PHE A 243 -0.97 6.53 18.68
CA PHE A 243 -0.58 7.44 17.61
C PHE A 243 -1.50 7.32 16.38
N LEU A 244 -1.87 6.11 15.99
CA LEU A 244 -2.79 5.86 14.86
C LEU A 244 -4.22 6.41 15.08
N SER A 245 -4.62 6.73 16.30
CA SER A 245 -5.95 7.30 16.57
C SER A 245 -6.08 8.77 16.24
N ASN A 246 -4.98 9.44 15.90
CA ASN A 246 -4.99 10.84 15.48
C ASN A 246 -5.32 10.95 13.98
N PRO A 247 -6.47 11.56 13.59
CA PRO A 247 -6.85 11.69 12.18
C PRO A 247 -5.93 12.61 11.37
N ASP A 248 -5.21 13.53 12.01
CA ASP A 248 -4.40 14.53 11.33
C ASP A 248 -3.11 13.96 10.70
N ILE A 249 -2.70 12.76 11.11
CA ILE A 249 -1.48 12.12 10.59
C ILE A 249 -1.64 11.57 9.18
N TYR A 250 -2.86 11.37 8.71
CA TYR A 250 -3.14 10.71 7.44
C TYR A 250 -3.19 11.67 6.24
N PRO A 251 -2.76 11.21 5.06
CA PRO A 251 -2.18 9.92 4.74
C PRO A 251 -0.82 9.69 5.41
N ALA A 252 -0.57 8.45 5.89
CA ALA A 252 0.66 8.08 6.54
C ALA A 252 1.32 6.86 5.88
N TYR A 253 2.64 6.72 6.03
CA TYR A 253 3.40 5.56 5.57
C TYR A 253 4.13 4.92 6.74
N CYS A 254 3.88 3.63 6.98
CA CYS A 254 4.52 2.88 8.05
C CYS A 254 5.58 1.94 7.47
N HIS A 255 6.79 2.00 7.98
CA HIS A 255 7.87 1.16 7.50
C HIS A 255 8.81 0.69 8.61
N CYS A 256 9.42 -0.48 8.37
CA CYS A 256 10.63 -0.90 9.03
C CYS A 256 11.77 -0.92 8.00
N TRP A 257 12.58 -1.96 7.95
CA TRP A 257 13.59 -2.12 6.90
C TRP A 257 12.93 -2.55 5.56
N GLY A 258 12.36 -3.75 5.51
CA GLY A 258 11.74 -4.31 4.30
C GLY A 258 10.22 -4.22 4.26
N GLY A 259 9.58 -3.61 5.25
CA GLY A 259 8.12 -3.63 5.36
C GLY A 259 7.52 -5.01 5.64
N ALA A 260 8.36 -6.00 5.98
CA ALA A 260 7.98 -7.40 6.09
C ALA A 260 7.53 -7.80 7.50
N ASP A 261 8.44 -7.80 8.46
CA ASP A 261 8.24 -8.44 9.76
C ASP A 261 7.59 -7.49 10.79
N ARG A 262 8.26 -6.42 11.22
CA ARG A 262 7.70 -5.41 12.15
C ARG A 262 6.46 -4.74 11.56
N THR A 263 6.55 -4.26 10.33
CA THR A 263 5.43 -3.68 9.61
C THR A 263 4.33 -4.71 9.35
N GLY A 264 4.69 -5.97 9.06
CA GLY A 264 3.74 -7.08 8.93
C GLY A 264 2.95 -7.31 10.22
N THR A 265 3.64 -7.32 11.37
CA THR A 265 3.01 -7.49 12.69
C THR A 265 2.07 -6.33 13.04
N THR A 266 2.50 -5.06 12.82
CA THR A 266 1.64 -3.89 13.08
C THR A 266 0.42 -3.88 12.17
N SER A 267 0.58 -4.23 10.89
CA SER A 267 -0.54 -4.30 9.93
C SER A 267 -1.51 -5.44 10.24
N PHE A 268 -1.00 -6.61 10.68
CA PHE A 268 -1.84 -7.71 11.12
C PHE A 268 -2.73 -7.30 12.31
N LEU A 269 -2.15 -6.67 13.33
CA LEU A 269 -2.89 -6.19 14.49
C LEU A 269 -3.90 -5.09 14.13
N LEU A 270 -3.55 -4.19 13.20
CA LEU A 270 -4.49 -3.18 12.69
C LEU A 270 -5.64 -3.83 11.93
N GLY A 271 -5.34 -4.74 11.00
CA GLY A 271 -6.38 -5.48 10.26
C GLY A 271 -7.29 -6.28 11.17
N ALA A 272 -6.74 -6.90 12.22
CA ALA A 272 -7.51 -7.58 13.26
C ALA A 272 -8.45 -6.61 14.00
N LEU A 273 -7.95 -5.45 14.43
CA LEU A 273 -8.78 -4.41 15.07
C LEU A 273 -9.92 -3.93 14.16
N LEU A 274 -9.65 -3.84 12.86
CA LEU A 274 -10.64 -3.41 11.86
C LEU A 274 -11.61 -4.52 11.46
N GLY A 275 -11.38 -5.75 11.89
CA GLY A 275 -12.29 -6.89 11.69
C GLY A 275 -12.09 -7.60 10.34
N MET A 276 -10.89 -7.64 9.79
CA MET A 276 -10.56 -8.51 8.66
C MET A 276 -10.75 -9.99 9.01
N SER A 277 -11.05 -10.82 8.02
CA SER A 277 -11.09 -12.26 8.20
C SER A 277 -9.70 -12.83 8.50
N ASP A 278 -9.62 -13.97 9.20
CA ASP A 278 -8.38 -14.65 9.52
C ASP A 278 -7.57 -14.97 8.25
N GLU A 279 -8.26 -15.43 7.19
CA GLU A 279 -7.63 -15.72 5.90
C GLU A 279 -7.07 -14.47 5.19
N ASP A 280 -7.74 -13.33 5.29
CA ASP A 280 -7.26 -12.09 4.69
C ASP A 280 -6.09 -11.49 5.47
N LEU A 281 -6.09 -11.62 6.81
CA LEU A 281 -4.97 -11.25 7.67
C LEU A 281 -3.71 -12.05 7.34
N ILE A 282 -3.84 -13.37 7.17
CA ILE A 282 -2.76 -14.26 6.80
C ILE A 282 -2.31 -13.96 5.37
N LEU A 283 -3.24 -13.75 4.44
CA LEU A 283 -2.91 -13.41 3.05
C LEU A 283 -2.11 -12.11 2.96
N ASP A 284 -2.52 -11.04 3.69
CA ASP A 284 -1.73 -9.79 3.68
C ASP A 284 -0.29 -10.03 4.14
N TYR A 285 -0.08 -10.84 5.16
CA TYR A 285 1.28 -11.22 5.58
C TYR A 285 2.03 -11.96 4.46
N GLU A 286 1.40 -12.97 3.84
CA GLU A 286 1.99 -13.80 2.79
C GLU A 286 2.29 -13.03 1.50
N LEU A 287 1.57 -11.94 1.20
CA LEU A 287 1.83 -11.06 0.05
C LEU A 287 3.22 -10.42 0.06
N THR A 288 3.88 -10.35 1.22
CA THR A 288 5.29 -9.95 1.31
C THR A 288 6.20 -10.86 0.48
N SER A 289 5.77 -12.10 0.18
CA SER A 289 6.50 -13.00 -0.72
C SER A 289 6.61 -12.50 -2.17
N CYS A 290 5.79 -11.53 -2.57
CA CYS A 290 5.92 -10.86 -3.85
C CYS A 290 7.08 -9.86 -3.90
N ALA A 291 7.65 -9.50 -2.76
CA ALA A 291 8.77 -8.57 -2.65
C ALA A 291 10.11 -9.31 -2.63
N ILE A 292 11.20 -8.59 -2.79
CA ILE A 292 12.56 -9.11 -2.93
C ILE A 292 13.14 -9.83 -1.69
N TYR A 293 12.43 -9.85 -0.56
CA TYR A 293 12.95 -10.40 0.71
C TYR A 293 12.69 -11.88 0.93
N GLY A 294 12.19 -12.58 -0.08
CA GLY A 294 11.87 -14.00 -0.01
C GLY A 294 10.56 -14.32 0.68
N ALA A 295 10.24 -15.59 0.70
CA ALA A 295 8.94 -16.09 1.10
C ALA A 295 8.57 -15.77 2.56
N ARG A 296 7.35 -15.30 2.75
CA ARG A 296 6.66 -15.24 4.05
C ARG A 296 5.46 -16.17 3.98
N LYS A 297 5.44 -17.14 4.90
CA LYS A 297 4.44 -18.21 4.90
C LYS A 297 3.68 -18.26 6.21
N ARG A 298 2.43 -18.72 6.15
CA ARG A 298 1.61 -18.96 7.33
C ARG A 298 2.20 -19.98 8.31
N ASN A 299 3.02 -20.93 7.85
CA ASN A 299 3.69 -21.90 8.70
C ASN A 299 5.09 -21.47 9.15
N PHE A 300 5.50 -20.23 8.87
CA PHE A 300 6.75 -19.68 9.34
C PHE A 300 6.75 -19.61 10.88
N LYS A 301 7.78 -20.18 11.50
CA LYS A 301 7.83 -20.34 12.97
C LYS A 301 7.58 -19.03 13.71
N LEU A 302 8.27 -17.96 13.33
CA LEU A 302 8.14 -16.67 14.00
C LEU A 302 6.73 -16.06 13.84
N PHE A 303 6.10 -16.24 12.68
CA PHE A 303 4.71 -15.82 12.48
C PHE A 303 3.76 -16.62 13.40
N ASN A 304 3.95 -17.92 13.49
CA ASN A 304 3.18 -18.76 14.43
C ASN A 304 3.44 -18.37 15.88
N ASP A 305 4.64 -17.95 16.25
CA ASP A 305 4.91 -17.44 17.60
C ASP A 305 4.02 -16.22 17.93
N MET A 306 3.74 -15.33 16.97
CA MET A 306 2.76 -14.23 17.13
C MET A 306 1.34 -14.78 17.28
N LEU A 307 0.92 -15.71 16.42
CA LEU A 307 -0.42 -16.29 16.48
C LEU A 307 -0.64 -17.00 17.83
N ASN A 308 0.36 -17.74 18.34
CA ASN A 308 0.33 -18.37 19.65
C ASN A 308 0.20 -17.35 20.80
N VAL A 309 0.76 -16.14 20.66
CA VAL A 309 0.52 -15.06 21.64
C VAL A 309 -0.95 -14.65 21.60
N LEU A 310 -1.50 -14.43 20.40
CA LEU A 310 -2.90 -14.02 20.25
C LEU A 310 -3.88 -15.12 20.69
N ASP A 311 -3.56 -16.40 20.50
CA ASP A 311 -4.39 -17.53 20.89
C ASP A 311 -4.63 -17.62 22.41
N ARG A 312 -3.86 -16.92 23.21
CA ARG A 312 -4.09 -16.82 24.67
C ARG A 312 -5.21 -15.85 25.05
N TYR A 313 -5.67 -15.04 24.10
CA TYR A 313 -6.73 -14.06 24.33
C TYR A 313 -8.09 -14.61 23.93
N PRO A 314 -9.19 -14.14 24.57
CA PRO A 314 -10.52 -14.60 24.26
C PRO A 314 -10.95 -14.18 22.85
N GLY A 315 -11.73 -15.06 22.19
CA GLY A 315 -12.30 -14.84 20.87
C GLY A 315 -12.21 -16.06 19.96
N GLY A 316 -13.09 -16.11 18.96
CA GLY A 316 -13.15 -17.17 17.95
C GLY A 316 -12.35 -16.85 16.69
N SER A 317 -11.91 -15.59 16.52
CA SER A 317 -11.17 -15.09 15.37
C SER A 317 -9.96 -14.26 15.80
N PHE A 318 -8.97 -14.08 14.89
CA PHE A 318 -7.86 -13.18 15.17
C PHE A 318 -8.30 -11.71 15.31
N ALA A 319 -9.43 -11.33 14.71
CA ALA A 319 -10.03 -10.02 14.92
C ALA A 319 -10.44 -9.78 16.39
N GLU A 320 -11.08 -10.76 17.01
CA GLU A 320 -11.48 -10.72 18.43
C GLU A 320 -10.26 -10.81 19.35
N LYS A 321 -9.37 -11.78 19.12
CA LYS A 321 -8.14 -11.99 19.88
C LYS A 321 -7.18 -10.80 19.81
N GLY A 322 -6.97 -10.23 18.62
CA GLY A 322 -6.14 -9.05 18.42
C GLY A 322 -6.71 -7.82 19.12
N THR A 323 -8.05 -7.62 19.07
CA THR A 323 -8.71 -6.56 19.82
C THR A 323 -8.55 -6.75 21.33
N ALA A 324 -8.71 -7.98 21.83
CA ALA A 324 -8.53 -8.29 23.25
C ALA A 324 -7.07 -8.08 23.69
N TYR A 325 -6.08 -8.48 22.87
CA TYR A 325 -4.68 -8.18 23.09
C TYR A 325 -4.42 -6.67 23.21
N LEU A 326 -4.94 -5.87 22.27
CA LEU A 326 -4.73 -4.42 22.28
C LEU A 326 -5.30 -3.77 23.54
N LYS A 327 -6.46 -4.22 24.03
CA LYS A 327 -7.03 -3.79 25.32
C LYS A 327 -6.13 -4.17 26.48
N ASP A 328 -5.63 -5.40 26.51
CA ASP A 328 -4.79 -5.92 27.59
C ASP A 328 -3.43 -5.19 27.68
N ILE A 329 -2.87 -4.75 26.55
CA ILE A 329 -1.65 -3.92 26.59
C ILE A 329 -1.94 -2.46 26.95
N GLY A 330 -3.19 -2.09 27.21
CA GLY A 330 -3.61 -0.79 27.72
C GLY A 330 -3.98 0.23 26.64
N VAL A 331 -4.36 -0.21 25.42
CA VAL A 331 -5.00 0.69 24.45
C VAL A 331 -6.45 0.90 24.88
N GLU A 332 -6.81 2.15 25.15
CA GLU A 332 -8.14 2.51 25.64
C GLU A 332 -9.23 2.27 24.57
N ASP A 333 -10.44 1.89 24.98
CA ASP A 333 -11.57 1.65 24.07
C ASP A 333 -11.84 2.86 23.15
N LYS A 334 -11.79 4.09 23.70
CA LYS A 334 -11.95 5.30 22.90
C LYS A 334 -10.90 5.43 21.77
N THR A 335 -9.67 4.95 22.00
CA THR A 335 -8.58 4.94 21.00
C THR A 335 -8.88 3.92 19.90
N LEU A 336 -9.31 2.71 20.28
CA LEU A 336 -9.70 1.67 19.33
C LEU A 336 -10.89 2.11 18.46
N ASP A 337 -11.88 2.77 19.06
CA ASP A 337 -13.05 3.28 18.36
C ASP A 337 -12.71 4.47 17.43
N ALA A 338 -11.77 5.34 17.83
CA ALA A 338 -11.26 6.39 16.97
C ALA A 338 -10.57 5.81 15.73
N ILE A 339 -9.72 4.79 15.88
CA ILE A 339 -9.09 4.10 14.74
C ILE A 339 -10.16 3.50 13.82
N ARG A 340 -11.15 2.78 14.38
CA ARG A 340 -12.25 2.24 13.57
C ARG A 340 -13.02 3.32 12.81
N SER A 341 -13.33 4.44 13.46
CA SER A 341 -14.00 5.57 12.81
C SER A 341 -13.20 6.18 11.65
N ILE A 342 -11.87 6.25 11.77
CA ILE A 342 -11.00 6.75 10.73
C ILE A 342 -11.03 5.80 9.51
N PHE A 343 -10.87 4.50 9.75
CA PHE A 343 -10.65 3.51 8.67
C PHE A 343 -11.94 2.89 8.11
N LEU A 344 -13.03 2.93 8.82
CA LEU A 344 -14.32 2.35 8.44
C LEU A 344 -15.42 3.42 8.29
#